data_75d3262ced876144261f20e08cde8165
#
_entry.id   75d3262ced876144261f20e08cde8165
#
_cell.length_a   1.000
_cell.length_b   1.000
_cell.length_c   1.000
_cell.angle_alpha   90.00
_cell.angle_beta   90.00
_cell.angle_gamma   90.00
#
_symmetry.space_group_name_H-M   'P 1'
#
loop_
_entity.id
_entity.type
_entity.pdbx_description
1 polymer ?
#
loop_
_entity_poly.entity_id
_entity_poly.type
_entity_poly.pdbx_seq_one_letter_code
_entity_poly.pdbx_strand_id
1 'polypeptide(L)'
;MNTTQQTVLNGTPCIMLSAGGYEAYIAYEIGSNVIRLRDVKNGIDVFRFSPDNTEETLKQSAEVWGLPTLYLPNRFADGVLKTSDAVYHLPVNEAAPYHNHIHGFLHKRVHTVISHHADENCAVLRTSYDYDEKDPFFKYLPLRFRVELTFTLSEYGLEHKFALINLSEKALPVSVATHTTIQAPFLDGAKPENMRLTVPIGKRCELNERCLPTERLLDLKLSDLEYKNGTKCPMLQNLDNDMYQAEAGKLDGQDFYGVIVEDEPTGKKICYEVSPEYKFWIIWNDKGFNGYFCPEPMTAMIDAPNLGLPADVTGYQELKPHGVFEANQRFFTV
;
A
#
# COMPACT_ATOMS: atom_id res chain seq x y z
N MET A 1 -12.39 -19.36 -18.07
CA MET A 1 -11.13 -20.14 -17.91
C MET A 1 -10.11 -19.18 -17.34
N ASN A 2 -9.43 -19.57 -16.26
CA ASN A 2 -8.40 -18.75 -15.67
C ASN A 2 -7.17 -18.70 -16.56
N THR A 3 -6.49 -17.54 -16.65
CA THR A 3 -5.34 -17.36 -17.56
C THR A 3 -4.29 -16.41 -16.95
N THR A 4 -3.05 -16.58 -17.40
CA THR A 4 -1.98 -15.61 -17.23
C THR A 4 -1.31 -15.35 -18.56
N GLN A 5 -1.01 -14.10 -18.86
CA GLN A 5 -0.29 -13.77 -20.09
C GLN A 5 0.56 -12.50 -19.94
N GLN A 6 1.68 -12.50 -20.65
CA GLN A 6 2.44 -11.25 -20.84
C GLN A 6 1.68 -10.35 -21.83
N THR A 7 1.53 -9.09 -21.50
CA THR A 7 0.75 -8.12 -22.29
C THR A 7 1.30 -6.70 -22.12
N VAL A 8 0.70 -5.75 -22.80
CA VAL A 8 1.00 -4.33 -22.67
C VAL A 8 -0.31 -3.58 -22.39
N LEU A 9 -0.35 -2.80 -21.32
CA LEU A 9 -1.48 -1.92 -20.99
C LEU A 9 -1.02 -0.46 -21.10
N ASN A 10 -1.58 0.30 -22.04
CA ASN A 10 -1.22 1.71 -22.31
C ASN A 10 0.30 1.94 -22.50
N GLY A 11 0.98 1.05 -23.21
CA GLY A 11 2.43 1.10 -23.40
C GLY A 11 3.26 0.45 -22.29
N THR A 12 2.67 0.11 -21.15
CA THR A 12 3.35 -0.48 -20.00
C THR A 12 3.39 -2.00 -20.08
N PRO A 13 4.56 -2.64 -20.06
CA PRO A 13 4.67 -4.10 -19.98
C PRO A 13 4.08 -4.65 -18.70
N CYS A 14 3.19 -5.66 -18.80
CA CYS A 14 2.48 -6.25 -17.68
C CYS A 14 2.42 -7.78 -17.79
N ILE A 15 2.22 -8.42 -16.64
CA ILE A 15 1.59 -9.75 -16.60
C ILE A 15 0.11 -9.52 -16.25
N MET A 16 -0.78 -9.98 -17.10
CA MET A 16 -2.23 -10.01 -16.84
C MET A 16 -2.59 -11.34 -16.19
N LEU A 17 -3.36 -11.26 -15.11
CA LEU A 17 -4.05 -12.38 -14.48
C LEU A 17 -5.55 -12.24 -14.76
N SER A 18 -6.23 -13.33 -15.10
CA SER A 18 -7.69 -13.37 -15.23
C SER A 18 -8.20 -14.63 -14.53
N ALA A 19 -9.03 -14.47 -13.51
CA ALA A 19 -9.62 -15.57 -12.74
C ALA A 19 -10.84 -15.08 -11.94
N GLY A 20 -11.83 -15.97 -11.71
CA GLY A 20 -12.94 -15.71 -10.80
C GLY A 20 -13.85 -14.53 -11.16
N GLY A 21 -13.77 -14.02 -12.38
CA GLY A 21 -14.50 -12.81 -12.79
C GLY A 21 -13.70 -11.51 -12.62
N TYR A 22 -12.44 -11.61 -12.19
CA TYR A 22 -11.50 -10.48 -12.07
C TYR A 22 -10.42 -10.51 -13.14
N GLU A 23 -9.89 -9.31 -13.42
CA GLU A 23 -8.67 -9.10 -14.19
C GLU A 23 -7.70 -8.19 -13.43
N ALA A 24 -6.42 -8.57 -13.36
CA ALA A 24 -5.37 -7.76 -12.74
C ALA A 24 -4.20 -7.58 -13.70
N TYR A 25 -3.67 -6.36 -13.79
CA TYR A 25 -2.52 -6.03 -14.63
C TYR A 25 -1.36 -5.57 -13.74
N ILE A 26 -0.29 -6.34 -13.71
CA ILE A 26 0.86 -6.12 -12.85
C ILE A 26 2.05 -5.65 -13.67
N ALA A 27 2.46 -4.39 -13.47
CA ALA A 27 3.60 -3.75 -14.12
C ALA A 27 4.89 -4.13 -13.39
N TYR A 28 5.52 -5.24 -13.79
CA TYR A 28 6.71 -5.78 -13.13
C TYR A 28 7.94 -4.88 -13.26
N GLU A 29 7.99 -4.01 -14.26
CA GLU A 29 9.05 -3.01 -14.44
C GLU A 29 8.88 -1.75 -13.58
N ILE A 30 7.74 -1.62 -12.88
CA ILE A 30 7.41 -0.49 -12.01
C ILE A 30 7.04 -1.06 -10.63
N GLY A 31 8.01 -1.63 -9.93
CA GLY A 31 7.82 -2.17 -8.57
C GLY A 31 6.82 -3.31 -8.44
N SER A 32 6.51 -4.02 -9.53
CA SER A 32 5.39 -4.98 -9.61
C SER A 32 4.05 -4.38 -9.17
N ASN A 33 3.82 -3.11 -9.51
CA ASN A 33 2.59 -2.41 -9.19
C ASN A 33 1.38 -3.03 -9.91
N VAL A 34 0.31 -3.29 -9.18
CA VAL A 34 -1.00 -3.66 -9.76
C VAL A 34 -1.65 -2.38 -10.28
N ILE A 35 -1.37 -2.02 -11.52
CA ILE A 35 -1.83 -0.76 -12.13
C ILE A 35 -3.31 -0.78 -12.52
N ARG A 36 -3.94 -1.95 -12.55
CA ARG A 36 -5.38 -2.13 -12.71
C ARG A 36 -5.83 -3.42 -12.05
N LEU A 37 -6.91 -3.36 -11.29
CA LEU A 37 -7.69 -4.51 -10.82
C LEU A 37 -9.14 -4.23 -11.15
N ARG A 38 -9.77 -5.12 -11.91
CA ARG A 38 -11.16 -4.97 -12.36
C ARG A 38 -12.00 -6.18 -11.98
N ASP A 39 -13.15 -5.94 -11.35
CA ASP A 39 -14.27 -6.86 -11.34
C ASP A 39 -15.03 -6.70 -12.66
N VAL A 40 -14.83 -7.63 -13.56
CA VAL A 40 -15.38 -7.58 -14.93
C VAL A 40 -16.90 -7.74 -14.90
N LYS A 41 -17.40 -8.58 -13.99
CA LYS A 41 -18.84 -8.89 -13.87
C LYS A 41 -19.64 -7.67 -13.42
N ASN A 42 -19.10 -6.90 -12.46
CA ASN A 42 -19.78 -5.75 -11.88
C ASN A 42 -19.37 -4.42 -12.52
N GLY A 43 -18.37 -4.42 -13.40
CA GLY A 43 -17.85 -3.21 -14.04
C GLY A 43 -17.11 -2.28 -13.08
N ILE A 44 -16.46 -2.84 -12.04
CA ILE A 44 -15.76 -2.07 -11.00
C ILE A 44 -14.26 -2.04 -11.32
N ASP A 45 -13.68 -0.87 -11.50
CA ASP A 45 -12.23 -0.66 -11.40
C ASP A 45 -11.88 -0.32 -9.94
N VAL A 46 -11.11 -1.20 -9.28
CA VAL A 46 -10.79 -1.09 -7.85
C VAL A 46 -9.77 0.02 -7.61
N PHE A 47 -8.72 0.04 -8.42
CA PHE A 47 -7.67 1.05 -8.32
C PHE A 47 -7.86 2.20 -9.28
N ARG A 48 -7.33 3.36 -8.92
CA ARG A 48 -7.23 4.51 -9.81
C ARG A 48 -6.60 4.08 -11.14
N PHE A 49 -7.37 4.22 -12.21
CA PHE A 49 -6.97 3.88 -13.58
C PHE A 49 -7.35 4.99 -14.53
N SER A 50 -6.50 5.28 -15.51
CA SER A 50 -6.83 6.13 -16.64
C SER A 50 -6.38 5.45 -17.94
N PRO A 51 -7.23 5.40 -18.98
CA PRO A 51 -6.83 4.89 -20.29
C PRO A 51 -5.72 5.72 -20.94
N ASP A 52 -5.51 6.96 -20.50
CA ASP A 52 -4.50 7.88 -21.02
C ASP A 52 -3.14 7.79 -20.30
N ASN A 53 -3.06 6.98 -19.21
CA ASN A 53 -1.81 6.80 -18.50
C ASN A 53 -0.80 6.04 -19.34
N THR A 54 0.32 6.68 -19.59
CA THR A 54 1.47 6.06 -20.26
C THR A 54 2.41 5.43 -19.22
N GLU A 55 3.32 4.57 -19.68
CA GLU A 55 4.41 4.05 -18.86
C GLU A 55 5.24 5.17 -18.20
N GLU A 56 5.49 6.27 -18.93
CA GLU A 56 6.21 7.42 -18.41
C GLU A 56 5.47 8.09 -17.24
N THR A 57 4.15 8.30 -17.37
CA THR A 57 3.31 8.84 -16.29
C THR A 57 3.37 7.96 -15.04
N LEU A 58 3.28 6.63 -15.23
CA LEU A 58 3.37 5.68 -14.13
C LEU A 58 4.76 5.67 -13.47
N LYS A 59 5.85 5.80 -14.23
CA LYS A 59 7.21 5.89 -13.69
C LYS A 59 7.50 7.19 -12.95
N GLN A 60 6.91 8.30 -13.38
CA GLN A 60 7.09 9.61 -12.73
C GLN A 60 6.38 9.70 -11.38
N SER A 61 5.21 9.09 -11.24
CA SER A 61 4.35 9.17 -10.05
C SER A 61 3.77 7.81 -9.67
N ALA A 62 4.64 6.78 -9.63
CA ALA A 62 4.25 5.40 -9.35
C ALA A 62 3.47 5.25 -8.03
N GLU A 63 3.74 6.11 -7.05
CA GLU A 63 3.13 6.09 -5.72
C GLU A 63 1.64 6.42 -5.73
N VAL A 64 1.12 7.15 -6.72
CA VAL A 64 -0.30 7.56 -6.77
C VAL A 64 -1.13 6.82 -7.82
N TRP A 65 -0.71 5.64 -8.23
CA TRP A 65 -1.42 4.78 -9.18
C TRP A 65 -1.39 3.31 -8.74
N GLY A 66 -2.56 2.67 -8.67
CA GLY A 66 -2.64 1.24 -8.40
C GLY A 66 -2.32 0.84 -6.95
N LEU A 67 -1.49 -0.18 -6.81
CA LEU A 67 -1.06 -0.78 -5.54
C LEU A 67 0.49 -0.83 -5.43
N PRO A 68 1.17 0.31 -5.35
CA PRO A 68 2.62 0.31 -5.22
C PRO A 68 3.07 -0.13 -3.81
N THR A 69 4.03 -1.04 -3.77
CA THR A 69 4.66 -1.48 -2.52
C THR A 69 5.83 -0.57 -2.17
N LEU A 70 5.81 0.01 -0.97
CA LEU A 70 6.82 0.93 -0.48
C LEU A 70 7.77 0.25 0.52
N TYR A 71 9.06 0.41 0.30
CA TYR A 71 10.11 0.05 1.24
C TYR A 71 11.29 1.04 1.08
N LEU A 72 11.60 1.81 2.05
CA LEU A 72 11.01 2.14 3.36
C LEU A 72 9.86 3.15 3.16
N PRO A 73 8.68 2.95 3.77
CA PRO A 73 7.51 3.76 3.47
C PRO A 73 7.51 5.09 4.23
N ASN A 74 6.73 6.03 3.71
CA ASN A 74 6.48 7.31 4.31
C ASN A 74 7.77 8.06 4.67
N ARG A 75 7.86 8.77 5.80
CA ARG A 75 8.93 9.73 6.09
C ARG A 75 9.93 9.23 7.13
N PHE A 76 11.19 9.62 6.91
CA PHE A 76 12.30 9.51 7.87
C PHE A 76 12.91 10.91 8.05
N ALA A 77 12.86 11.42 9.28
CA ALA A 77 13.32 12.77 9.63
C ALA A 77 14.76 13.00 9.18
N ASP A 78 14.98 14.04 8.36
CA ASP A 78 16.30 14.41 7.83
C ASP A 78 17.04 13.25 7.11
N GLY A 79 16.28 12.23 6.65
CA GLY A 79 16.85 11.03 6.05
C GLY A 79 17.57 10.09 7.03
N VAL A 80 17.44 10.28 8.32
CA VAL A 80 18.10 9.43 9.31
C VAL A 80 17.31 8.15 9.52
N LEU A 81 17.98 7.00 9.46
CA LEU A 81 17.41 5.68 9.77
C LEU A 81 18.32 5.00 10.78
N LYS A 82 17.82 4.79 12.00
CA LYS A 82 18.53 4.08 13.07
C LYS A 82 18.13 2.62 13.07
N THR A 83 19.10 1.74 13.23
CA THR A 83 18.89 0.32 13.54
C THR A 83 19.69 -0.02 14.80
N SER A 84 19.49 -1.23 15.33
CA SER A 84 20.30 -1.74 16.46
C SER A 84 21.80 -1.77 16.16
N ASP A 85 22.18 -1.91 14.89
CA ASP A 85 23.57 -2.11 14.46
C ASP A 85 24.23 -0.84 13.91
N ALA A 86 23.45 0.14 13.42
CA ALA A 86 24.01 1.28 12.69
C ALA A 86 23.03 2.46 12.56
N VAL A 87 23.56 3.59 12.12
CA VAL A 87 22.79 4.74 11.64
C VAL A 87 23.06 4.92 10.16
N TYR A 88 22.01 4.98 9.36
CA TYR A 88 22.06 5.22 7.91
C TYR A 88 21.57 6.62 7.58
N HIS A 89 22.10 7.21 6.53
CA HIS A 89 21.70 8.53 6.03
C HIS A 89 21.13 8.38 4.61
N LEU A 90 19.80 8.33 4.53
CA LEU A 90 19.06 8.27 3.29
C LEU A 90 19.05 9.65 2.61
N PRO A 91 18.95 9.73 1.27
CA PRO A 91 18.87 11.01 0.60
C PRO A 91 17.57 11.74 0.96
N VAL A 92 17.66 13.00 1.38
CA VAL A 92 16.48 13.86 1.55
C VAL A 92 15.90 14.17 0.16
N ASN A 93 14.64 13.77 -0.05
CA ASN A 93 13.93 13.92 -1.32
C ASN A 93 12.63 14.73 -1.20
N GLU A 94 12.25 15.18 0.01
CA GLU A 94 11.22 16.19 0.22
C GLU A 94 11.84 17.58 0.39
N ALA A 95 11.30 18.58 -0.33
CA ALA A 95 11.70 19.97 -0.20
C ALA A 95 11.28 20.55 1.17
N ALA A 96 11.87 21.70 1.53
CA ALA A 96 11.38 22.46 2.67
C ALA A 96 9.88 22.82 2.52
N PRO A 97 9.10 22.84 3.60
CA PRO A 97 9.52 22.75 5.01
C PRO A 97 9.70 21.32 5.55
N TYR A 98 9.32 20.29 4.79
CA TYR A 98 9.34 18.89 5.28
C TYR A 98 10.76 18.36 5.51
N HIS A 99 11.64 18.45 4.52
CA HIS A 99 13.05 18.06 4.59
C HIS A 99 13.26 16.63 5.13
N ASN A 100 12.51 15.66 4.57
CA ASN A 100 12.59 14.25 4.94
C ASN A 100 13.06 13.39 3.76
N HIS A 101 13.43 12.14 4.05
CA HIS A 101 13.36 11.07 3.05
C HIS A 101 11.95 10.51 3.03
N ILE A 102 11.33 10.36 1.85
CA ILE A 102 9.97 9.83 1.72
C ILE A 102 9.89 8.68 0.70
N HIS A 103 9.10 7.66 1.02
CA HIS A 103 8.64 6.55 0.18
C HIS A 103 9.71 5.57 -0.32
N GLY A 104 10.97 5.69 0.12
CA GLY A 104 12.02 4.75 -0.26
C GLY A 104 12.22 4.67 -1.78
N PHE A 105 12.33 3.44 -2.31
CA PHE A 105 12.74 3.26 -3.71
C PHE A 105 12.11 2.04 -4.41
N LEU A 106 11.55 1.07 -3.68
CA LEU A 106 11.17 -0.24 -4.20
C LEU A 106 10.12 -0.14 -5.33
N HIS A 107 9.13 0.75 -5.18
CA HIS A 107 8.06 0.98 -6.15
C HIS A 107 8.52 1.50 -7.52
N LYS A 108 9.79 1.89 -7.64
CA LYS A 108 10.44 2.37 -8.89
C LYS A 108 11.45 1.38 -9.47
N ARG A 109 11.50 0.15 -8.94
CA ARG A 109 12.47 -0.86 -9.39
C ARG A 109 11.85 -1.85 -10.36
N VAL A 110 12.68 -2.34 -11.28
CA VAL A 110 12.33 -3.44 -12.17
C VAL A 110 12.42 -4.74 -11.37
N HIS A 111 11.32 -5.46 -11.25
CA HIS A 111 11.29 -6.77 -10.60
C HIS A 111 11.45 -7.87 -11.63
N THR A 112 12.08 -8.97 -11.24
CA THR A 112 12.19 -10.18 -12.05
C THR A 112 10.92 -10.99 -11.92
N VAL A 113 10.31 -11.37 -13.05
CA VAL A 113 9.22 -12.36 -13.08
C VAL A 113 9.82 -13.74 -12.83
N ILE A 114 9.49 -14.36 -11.70
CA ILE A 114 9.96 -15.70 -11.31
C ILE A 114 9.11 -16.78 -12.01
N SER A 115 7.79 -16.60 -11.94
CA SER A 115 6.84 -17.53 -12.57
C SER A 115 5.47 -16.87 -12.70
N HIS A 116 4.69 -17.32 -13.69
CA HIS A 116 3.25 -17.10 -13.73
C HIS A 116 2.56 -18.34 -14.31
N HIS A 117 1.43 -18.71 -13.73
CA HIS A 117 0.62 -19.84 -14.16
C HIS A 117 -0.84 -19.67 -13.76
N ALA A 118 -1.72 -20.42 -14.38
CA ALA A 118 -3.12 -20.51 -13.98
C ALA A 118 -3.57 -21.97 -13.97
N ASP A 119 -4.48 -22.28 -13.05
CA ASP A 119 -5.17 -23.56 -12.93
C ASP A 119 -6.68 -23.36 -12.89
N GLU A 120 -7.43 -24.39 -12.51
CA GLU A 120 -8.90 -24.32 -12.42
C GLU A 120 -9.40 -23.37 -11.31
N ASN A 121 -8.59 -23.06 -10.29
CA ASN A 121 -8.97 -22.30 -9.11
C ASN A 121 -8.48 -20.84 -9.17
N CYS A 122 -7.29 -20.60 -9.70
CA CYS A 122 -6.66 -19.28 -9.63
C CYS A 122 -5.69 -19.00 -10.77
N ALA A 123 -5.25 -17.76 -10.85
CA ALA A 123 -4.10 -17.30 -11.64
C ALA A 123 -3.07 -16.67 -10.70
N VAL A 124 -1.81 -17.07 -10.83
CA VAL A 124 -0.73 -16.69 -9.90
C VAL A 124 0.43 -16.05 -10.67
N LEU A 125 0.97 -14.97 -10.12
CA LEU A 125 2.24 -14.37 -10.53
C LEU A 125 3.16 -14.27 -9.31
N ARG A 126 4.44 -14.62 -9.49
CA ARG A 126 5.51 -14.37 -8.52
C ARG A 126 6.58 -13.51 -9.15
N THR A 127 6.97 -12.46 -8.44
CA THR A 127 8.09 -11.58 -8.82
C THR A 127 9.05 -11.44 -7.66
N SER A 128 10.31 -11.06 -7.94
CA SER A 128 11.30 -10.74 -6.92
C SER A 128 12.15 -9.54 -7.30
N TYR A 129 12.70 -8.90 -6.28
CA TYR A 129 13.73 -7.89 -6.40
C TYR A 129 14.88 -8.20 -5.45
N ASP A 130 16.08 -8.41 -6.01
CA ASP A 130 17.32 -8.55 -5.25
C ASP A 130 17.97 -7.18 -5.08
N TYR A 131 18.05 -6.71 -3.84
CA TYR A 131 18.72 -5.47 -3.50
C TYR A 131 20.15 -5.74 -3.05
N ASP A 132 21.11 -5.29 -3.85
CA ASP A 132 22.54 -5.47 -3.66
C ASP A 132 23.32 -4.22 -4.12
N GLU A 133 24.64 -4.35 -4.22
CA GLU A 133 25.58 -3.29 -4.61
C GLU A 133 25.31 -2.67 -6.00
N LYS A 134 24.51 -3.31 -6.82
CA LYS A 134 24.15 -2.80 -8.16
C LYS A 134 23.07 -1.74 -8.10
N ASP A 135 22.25 -1.72 -7.02
CA ASP A 135 21.26 -0.67 -6.84
C ASP A 135 21.91 0.66 -6.49
N PRO A 136 21.58 1.76 -7.17
CA PRO A 136 22.16 3.07 -6.89
C PRO A 136 21.86 3.61 -5.48
N PHE A 137 20.83 3.05 -4.80
CA PHE A 137 20.47 3.40 -3.42
C PHE A 137 21.35 2.67 -2.38
N PHE A 138 22.06 1.59 -2.76
CA PHE A 138 22.88 0.76 -1.86
C PHE A 138 23.93 1.54 -1.07
N LYS A 139 24.50 2.59 -1.65
CA LYS A 139 25.45 3.48 -0.97
C LYS A 139 24.88 4.19 0.27
N TYR A 140 23.54 4.31 0.36
CA TYR A 140 22.85 4.92 1.49
C TYR A 140 22.36 3.88 2.50
N LEU A 141 22.00 2.68 2.03
CA LEU A 141 21.51 1.57 2.84
C LEU A 141 22.26 0.28 2.42
N PRO A 142 23.51 0.06 2.87
CA PRO A 142 24.31 -1.09 2.47
C PRO A 142 23.90 -2.39 3.21
N LEU A 143 22.65 -2.79 3.02
CA LEU A 143 22.04 -4.02 3.55
C LEU A 143 21.48 -4.83 2.38
N ARG A 144 21.97 -6.06 2.19
CA ARG A 144 21.45 -6.93 1.15
C ARG A 144 20.14 -7.57 1.59
N PHE A 145 19.15 -7.57 0.72
CA PHE A 145 17.88 -8.25 0.97
C PHE A 145 17.21 -8.65 -0.34
N ARG A 146 16.22 -9.53 -0.23
CA ARG A 146 15.30 -9.86 -1.32
C ARG A 146 13.89 -9.51 -0.91
N VAL A 147 13.14 -8.93 -1.85
CA VAL A 147 11.68 -8.83 -1.78
C VAL A 147 11.08 -9.86 -2.73
N GLU A 148 10.10 -10.62 -2.26
CA GLU A 148 9.26 -11.46 -3.11
C GLU A 148 7.81 -10.99 -3.00
N LEU A 149 7.15 -10.82 -4.16
CA LEU A 149 5.73 -10.49 -4.25
C LEU A 149 5.01 -11.64 -4.94
N THR A 150 3.92 -12.10 -4.32
CA THR A 150 3.04 -13.11 -4.91
C THR A 150 1.65 -12.51 -5.06
N PHE A 151 1.11 -12.59 -6.27
CA PHE A 151 -0.23 -12.14 -6.61
C PHE A 151 -1.05 -13.38 -6.96
N THR A 152 -2.15 -13.61 -6.25
CA THR A 152 -3.08 -14.72 -6.51
C THR A 152 -4.45 -14.15 -6.79
N LEU A 153 -4.94 -14.32 -8.01
CA LEU A 153 -6.27 -13.90 -8.43
C LEU A 153 -7.21 -15.10 -8.50
N SER A 154 -8.37 -15.01 -7.86
CA SER A 154 -9.38 -16.07 -7.80
C SER A 154 -10.79 -15.48 -7.75
N GLU A 155 -11.81 -16.31 -7.54
CA GLU A 155 -13.19 -15.85 -7.26
C GLU A 155 -13.31 -15.06 -5.94
N TYR A 156 -12.31 -15.16 -5.05
CA TYR A 156 -12.23 -14.42 -3.78
C TYR A 156 -11.49 -13.08 -3.90
N GLY A 157 -11.19 -12.65 -5.12
CA GLY A 157 -10.48 -11.40 -5.41
C GLY A 157 -8.96 -11.58 -5.61
N LEU A 158 -8.23 -10.50 -5.43
CA LEU A 158 -6.76 -10.44 -5.55
C LEU A 158 -6.11 -10.51 -4.18
N GLU A 159 -5.37 -11.57 -3.90
CA GLU A 159 -4.43 -11.64 -2.78
C GLU A 159 -3.06 -11.14 -3.22
N HIS A 160 -2.43 -10.32 -2.39
CA HIS A 160 -1.06 -9.84 -2.55
C HIS A 160 -0.26 -10.19 -1.30
N LYS A 161 0.73 -11.06 -1.44
CA LYS A 161 1.67 -11.42 -0.40
C LYS A 161 3.01 -10.73 -0.62
N PHE A 162 3.49 -10.03 0.40
CA PHE A 162 4.82 -9.44 0.50
C PHE A 162 5.71 -10.32 1.39
N ALA A 163 6.94 -10.60 0.95
CA ALA A 163 7.96 -11.21 1.77
C ALA A 163 9.27 -10.41 1.66
N LEU A 164 9.87 -10.09 2.82
CA LEU A 164 11.19 -9.45 2.96
C LEU A 164 12.16 -10.44 3.57
N ILE A 165 13.25 -10.74 2.87
CA ILE A 165 14.26 -11.72 3.26
C ILE A 165 15.57 -11.00 3.50
N ASN A 166 16.09 -11.05 4.73
CA ASN A 166 17.38 -10.47 5.07
C ASN A 166 18.52 -11.33 4.54
N LEU A 167 19.31 -10.81 3.62
CA LEU A 167 20.51 -11.46 3.05
C LEU A 167 21.82 -10.84 3.59
N SER A 168 21.72 -9.94 4.60
CA SER A 168 22.84 -9.32 5.28
C SER A 168 23.22 -10.05 6.55
N GLU A 169 24.46 -9.83 7.01
CA GLU A 169 24.93 -10.23 8.34
C GLU A 169 24.54 -9.21 9.44
N LYS A 170 23.76 -8.18 9.10
CA LYS A 170 23.25 -7.14 9.99
C LYS A 170 21.75 -7.19 10.09
N ALA A 171 21.21 -6.54 11.11
CA ALA A 171 19.78 -6.36 11.27
C ALA A 171 19.20 -5.55 10.11
N LEU A 172 18.06 -6.02 9.55
CA LEU A 172 17.35 -5.36 8.46
C LEU A 172 16.05 -4.74 9.02
N PRO A 173 15.83 -3.42 8.86
CA PRO A 173 14.63 -2.77 9.34
C PRO A 173 13.39 -3.29 8.61
N VAL A 174 12.31 -3.57 9.36
CA VAL A 174 11.01 -3.90 8.81
C VAL A 174 10.10 -2.69 8.93
N SER A 175 9.87 -2.03 7.81
CA SER A 175 8.87 -0.99 7.66
C SER A 175 8.38 -1.04 6.23
N VAL A 176 7.13 -1.49 6.04
CA VAL A 176 6.51 -1.73 4.74
C VAL A 176 5.13 -1.09 4.70
N ALA A 177 4.76 -0.57 3.55
CA ALA A 177 3.41 -0.09 3.27
C ALA A 177 3.04 -0.35 1.81
N THR A 178 1.75 -0.19 1.51
CA THR A 178 1.29 0.04 0.14
C THR A 178 0.61 1.40 0.05
N HIS A 179 1.00 2.20 -0.93
CA HIS A 179 0.33 3.47 -1.22
C HIS A 179 -0.88 3.19 -2.11
N THR A 180 -1.84 2.49 -1.52
CA THR A 180 -3.03 1.99 -2.22
C THR A 180 -3.86 3.14 -2.74
N THR A 181 -4.12 3.18 -4.05
CA THR A 181 -4.90 4.26 -4.66
C THR A 181 -6.23 3.71 -5.15
N ILE A 182 -7.29 3.88 -4.37
CA ILE A 182 -8.63 3.36 -4.68
C ILE A 182 -9.38 4.37 -5.56
N GLN A 183 -10.00 3.88 -6.64
CA GLN A 183 -10.89 4.66 -7.50
C GLN A 183 -12.14 5.09 -6.72
N ALA A 184 -12.49 6.37 -6.77
CA ALA A 184 -13.68 6.88 -6.12
C ALA A 184 -14.26 8.10 -6.87
N PRO A 185 -15.48 8.00 -7.43
CA PRO A 185 -16.35 6.81 -7.40
C PRO A 185 -15.80 5.67 -8.25
N PHE A 186 -16.13 4.42 -7.87
CA PHE A 186 -15.65 3.20 -8.52
C PHE A 186 -16.67 2.58 -9.50
N LEU A 187 -17.86 3.13 -9.58
CA LEU A 187 -18.91 2.74 -10.52
C LEU A 187 -19.15 3.84 -11.55
N ASP A 188 -19.38 3.45 -12.79
CA ASP A 188 -19.75 4.38 -13.84
C ASP A 188 -21.05 5.13 -13.50
N GLY A 189 -20.97 6.47 -13.59
CA GLY A 189 -22.12 7.35 -13.27
C GLY A 189 -22.43 7.53 -11.78
N ALA A 190 -21.70 6.88 -10.88
CA ALA A 190 -21.82 7.14 -9.46
C ALA A 190 -21.29 8.52 -9.09
N LYS A 191 -21.83 9.09 -8.02
CA LYS A 191 -21.48 10.44 -7.57
C LYS A 191 -20.48 10.38 -6.41
N PRO A 192 -19.51 11.31 -6.34
CA PRO A 192 -18.54 11.36 -5.25
C PRO A 192 -19.18 11.43 -3.84
N GLU A 193 -20.29 12.14 -3.70
CA GLU A 193 -21.01 12.27 -2.43
C GLU A 193 -21.69 10.99 -1.94
N ASN A 194 -21.82 9.98 -2.80
CA ASN A 194 -22.41 8.68 -2.45
C ASN A 194 -21.39 7.71 -1.84
N MET A 195 -20.09 8.01 -1.96
CA MET A 195 -19.06 7.13 -1.42
C MET A 195 -19.03 7.20 0.10
N ARG A 196 -19.02 6.03 0.73
CA ARG A 196 -18.86 5.87 2.18
C ARG A 196 -17.61 5.04 2.45
N LEU A 197 -16.83 5.51 3.41
CA LEU A 197 -15.56 4.91 3.81
C LEU A 197 -15.65 4.44 5.25
N THR A 198 -15.43 3.14 5.45
CA THR A 198 -15.25 2.54 6.78
C THR A 198 -13.79 2.13 6.94
N VAL A 199 -13.15 2.64 7.98
CA VAL A 199 -11.81 2.22 8.41
C VAL A 199 -11.86 1.98 9.92
N PRO A 200 -11.62 0.75 10.39
CA PRO A 200 -11.52 0.48 11.81
C PRO A 200 -10.21 1.07 12.36
N ILE A 201 -10.34 2.20 13.00
CA ILE A 201 -9.21 2.96 13.54
C ILE A 201 -9.24 3.02 15.06
N GLY A 202 -8.06 2.95 15.67
CA GLY A 202 -7.82 3.19 17.08
C GLY A 202 -7.43 4.64 17.36
N LYS A 203 -6.39 4.84 18.17
CA LYS A 203 -5.92 6.19 18.47
C LYS A 203 -5.33 6.88 17.25
N ARG A 204 -5.44 8.20 17.22
CA ARG A 204 -4.79 9.04 16.22
C ARG A 204 -3.35 9.33 16.64
N CYS A 205 -2.41 9.13 15.74
CA CYS A 205 -1.03 9.57 15.92
C CYS A 205 -0.93 11.06 15.60
N GLU A 206 -0.49 11.88 16.56
CA GLU A 206 -0.29 13.30 16.30
C GLU A 206 0.94 13.51 15.42
N LEU A 207 0.76 14.28 14.35
CA LEU A 207 1.86 14.68 13.44
C LEU A 207 2.13 16.19 13.59
N ASN A 208 3.41 16.57 13.48
CA ASN A 208 3.84 17.98 13.43
C ASN A 208 3.74 18.53 11.99
N GLU A 209 4.17 19.79 11.79
CA GLU A 209 4.15 20.46 10.49
C GLU A 209 5.06 19.83 9.42
N ARG A 210 5.98 18.95 9.82
CA ARG A 210 6.81 18.13 8.92
C ARG A 210 6.18 16.77 8.60
N CYS A 211 4.94 16.53 9.02
CA CYS A 211 4.26 15.25 8.95
C CYS A 211 5.01 14.11 9.65
N LEU A 212 5.71 14.42 10.74
CA LEU A 212 6.41 13.46 11.59
C LEU A 212 5.67 13.29 12.92
N PRO A 213 5.63 12.08 13.52
CA PRO A 213 4.98 11.84 14.79
C PRO A 213 5.58 12.69 15.92
N THR A 214 4.72 13.22 16.79
CA THR A 214 5.12 13.92 18.03
C THR A 214 5.23 12.98 19.23
N GLU A 215 5.16 11.66 18.99
CA GLU A 215 5.11 10.59 20.00
C GLU A 215 3.83 10.60 20.87
N ARG A 216 2.82 11.39 20.50
CA ARG A 216 1.53 11.44 21.20
C ARG A 216 0.45 10.67 20.46
N LEU A 217 -0.21 9.79 21.19
CA LEU A 217 -1.41 9.08 20.73
C LEU A 217 -2.64 9.78 21.35
N LEU A 218 -3.47 10.35 20.49
CA LEU A 218 -4.64 11.14 20.84
C LEU A 218 -5.92 10.29 20.71
N ASP A 219 -6.92 10.61 21.51
CA ASP A 219 -8.26 10.08 21.33
C ASP A 219 -8.87 10.60 20.02
N LEU A 220 -9.78 9.81 19.45
CA LEU A 220 -10.44 10.15 18.19
C LEU A 220 -11.33 11.38 18.38
N LYS A 221 -11.31 12.28 17.40
CA LYS A 221 -12.25 13.40 17.27
C LYS A 221 -13.59 12.90 16.72
N LEU A 222 -14.65 13.71 16.79
CA LEU A 222 -15.94 13.39 16.19
C LEU A 222 -15.83 13.12 14.68
N SER A 223 -14.99 13.88 13.96
CA SER A 223 -14.73 13.68 12.54
C SER A 223 -13.97 12.37 12.22
N ASP A 224 -13.19 11.86 13.18
CA ASP A 224 -12.48 10.59 13.03
C ASP A 224 -13.45 9.41 13.22
N LEU A 225 -14.47 9.56 14.09
CA LEU A 225 -15.49 8.54 14.30
C LEU A 225 -16.32 8.25 13.06
N GLU A 226 -16.37 9.17 12.09
CA GLU A 226 -17.01 8.94 10.79
C GLU A 226 -16.40 7.74 10.06
N TYR A 227 -15.09 7.50 10.19
CA TYR A 227 -14.43 6.32 9.65
C TYR A 227 -14.96 5.02 10.28
N LYS A 228 -15.06 4.98 11.61
CA LYS A 228 -15.54 3.77 12.33
C LYS A 228 -17.01 3.49 12.04
N ASN A 229 -17.80 4.54 11.84
CA ASN A 229 -19.26 4.45 11.64
C ASN A 229 -19.64 4.25 10.17
N GLY A 230 -18.69 4.27 9.24
CA GLY A 230 -18.97 4.15 7.81
C GLY A 230 -19.74 5.33 7.22
N THR A 231 -19.59 6.53 7.81
CA THR A 231 -20.25 7.76 7.34
C THR A 231 -19.28 8.72 6.65
N LYS A 232 -17.98 8.42 6.67
CA LYS A 232 -16.95 9.25 6.05
C LYS A 232 -17.08 9.25 4.54
N CYS A 233 -17.25 10.44 3.93
CA CYS A 233 -17.16 10.60 2.49
C CYS A 233 -15.72 11.03 2.12
N PRO A 234 -14.92 10.18 1.45
CA PRO A 234 -13.52 10.49 1.20
C PRO A 234 -13.30 11.54 0.11
N MET A 235 -14.37 11.90 -0.65
CA MET A 235 -14.25 12.73 -1.84
C MET A 235 -14.68 14.18 -1.66
N LEU A 236 -15.26 14.53 -0.49
CA LEU A 236 -15.83 15.87 -0.26
C LEU A 236 -14.99 16.74 0.68
N GLN A 237 -13.82 16.28 1.07
CA GLN A 237 -12.95 17.02 1.99
C GLN A 237 -11.48 16.66 1.74
N ASN A 238 -10.59 17.55 2.16
CA ASN A 238 -9.17 17.24 2.18
C ASN A 238 -8.86 16.21 3.29
N LEU A 239 -8.26 15.09 2.91
CA LEU A 239 -7.71 14.08 3.83
C LEU A 239 -6.19 14.17 3.70
N ASP A 240 -5.54 14.76 4.70
CA ASP A 240 -4.12 15.13 4.61
C ASP A 240 -3.28 14.39 5.63
N ASN A 241 -2.84 13.18 5.25
CA ASN A 241 -1.91 12.37 6.03
C ASN A 241 -2.36 12.08 7.49
N ASP A 242 -3.65 11.92 7.70
CA ASP A 242 -4.13 11.49 9.01
C ASP A 242 -3.64 10.07 9.30
N MET A 243 -2.92 9.90 10.41
CA MET A 243 -2.36 8.61 10.83
C MET A 243 -3.10 8.05 12.04
N TYR A 244 -3.51 6.78 11.93
CA TYR A 244 -4.26 6.07 12.98
C TYR A 244 -3.68 4.69 13.24
N GLN A 245 -3.83 4.20 14.49
CA GLN A 245 -3.66 2.79 14.79
C GLN A 245 -4.76 1.99 14.06
N ALA A 246 -4.42 0.83 13.52
CA ALA A 246 -5.37 -0.08 12.91
C ALA A 246 -6.04 -0.96 13.99
N GLU A 247 -7.35 -1.16 13.83
CA GLU A 247 -8.16 -2.07 14.67
C GLU A 247 -8.96 -3.03 13.79
N ALA A 248 -9.48 -4.10 14.40
CA ALA A 248 -10.46 -4.95 13.75
C ALA A 248 -11.83 -4.26 13.72
N GLY A 249 -12.53 -4.39 12.61
CA GLY A 249 -13.92 -3.99 12.42
C GLY A 249 -14.81 -5.18 12.09
N LYS A 250 -15.90 -4.92 11.38
CA LYS A 250 -16.86 -5.96 10.95
C LYS A 250 -17.21 -5.79 9.48
N LEU A 251 -17.32 -6.90 8.77
CA LEU A 251 -17.95 -7.02 7.47
C LEU A 251 -19.02 -8.11 7.56
N ASP A 252 -20.28 -7.77 7.35
CA ASP A 252 -21.42 -8.70 7.46
C ASP A 252 -21.44 -9.50 8.78
N GLY A 253 -21.08 -8.82 9.89
CA GLY A 253 -21.04 -9.39 11.24
C GLY A 253 -19.79 -10.22 11.59
N GLN A 254 -18.94 -10.53 10.62
CA GLN A 254 -17.67 -11.23 10.84
C GLN A 254 -16.54 -10.24 11.12
N ASP A 255 -15.51 -10.69 11.83
CA ASP A 255 -14.31 -9.88 12.06
C ASP A 255 -13.65 -9.57 10.71
N PHE A 256 -13.31 -8.30 10.51
CA PHE A 256 -12.69 -7.79 9.30
C PHE A 256 -11.60 -6.79 9.66
N TYR A 257 -10.40 -7.01 9.16
CA TYR A 257 -9.26 -6.13 9.41
C TYR A 257 -8.89 -5.43 8.11
N GLY A 258 -9.46 -4.23 7.88
CA GLY A 258 -9.29 -3.56 6.60
C GLY A 258 -10.24 -2.40 6.37
N VAL A 259 -10.32 -1.97 5.11
CA VAL A 259 -11.11 -0.83 4.64
C VAL A 259 -12.29 -1.30 3.79
N ILE A 260 -13.45 -0.69 3.96
CA ILE A 260 -14.62 -0.89 3.12
C ILE A 260 -14.99 0.44 2.48
N VAL A 261 -15.11 0.44 1.15
CA VAL A 261 -15.60 1.56 0.35
C VAL A 261 -16.93 1.15 -0.26
N GLU A 262 -18.00 1.87 0.05
CA GLU A 262 -19.35 1.55 -0.38
C GLU A 262 -19.93 2.68 -1.25
N ASP A 263 -20.56 2.32 -2.35
CA ASP A 263 -21.50 3.19 -3.06
C ASP A 263 -22.88 3.03 -2.43
N GLU A 264 -23.27 3.97 -1.58
CA GLU A 264 -24.47 3.90 -0.73
C GLU A 264 -25.76 3.59 -1.50
N PRO A 265 -26.02 4.19 -2.71
CA PRO A 265 -27.25 3.90 -3.44
C PRO A 265 -27.36 2.49 -3.98
N THR A 266 -26.26 1.84 -4.33
CA THR A 266 -26.26 0.48 -4.91
C THR A 266 -25.93 -0.59 -3.89
N GLY A 267 -25.34 -0.22 -2.74
CA GLY A 267 -24.81 -1.12 -1.73
C GLY A 267 -23.58 -1.92 -2.17
N LYS A 268 -23.05 -1.66 -3.37
CA LYS A 268 -21.80 -2.31 -3.85
C LYS A 268 -20.59 -1.81 -3.08
N LYS A 269 -19.65 -2.72 -2.82
CA LYS A 269 -18.49 -2.44 -1.99
C LYS A 269 -17.19 -2.91 -2.64
N ILE A 270 -16.12 -2.12 -2.42
CA ILE A 270 -14.75 -2.58 -2.50
C ILE A 270 -14.30 -2.87 -1.08
N CYS A 271 -13.80 -4.08 -0.84
CA CYS A 271 -13.25 -4.53 0.43
C CYS A 271 -11.73 -4.69 0.28
N TYR A 272 -10.99 -4.00 1.13
CA TYR A 272 -9.54 -4.08 1.22
C TYR A 272 -9.14 -4.63 2.59
N GLU A 273 -8.86 -5.91 2.64
CA GLU A 273 -8.44 -6.64 3.83
C GLU A 273 -6.90 -6.66 3.94
N VAL A 274 -6.39 -6.51 5.15
CA VAL A 274 -4.95 -6.60 5.45
C VAL A 274 -4.71 -7.53 6.62
N SER A 275 -3.53 -8.14 6.66
CA SER A 275 -3.12 -9.00 7.77
C SER A 275 -2.70 -8.17 9.00
N PRO A 276 -2.71 -8.74 10.23
CA PRO A 276 -2.43 -8.02 11.48
C PRO A 276 -1.01 -7.46 11.61
N GLU A 277 -0.12 -7.75 10.68
CA GLU A 277 1.20 -7.13 10.55
C GLU A 277 1.11 -5.63 10.26
N TYR A 278 0.04 -5.20 9.56
CA TYR A 278 -0.22 -3.78 9.33
C TYR A 278 -0.87 -3.16 10.57
N LYS A 279 -0.12 -2.29 11.24
CA LYS A 279 -0.50 -1.70 12.56
C LYS A 279 -1.13 -0.33 12.45
N PHE A 280 -1.00 0.33 11.28
CA PHE A 280 -1.40 1.72 11.11
C PHE A 280 -2.07 1.92 9.75
N TRP A 281 -2.91 2.96 9.69
CA TRP A 281 -3.47 3.51 8.47
C TRP A 281 -3.01 4.95 8.30
N ILE A 282 -2.53 5.30 7.10
CA ILE A 282 -2.50 6.67 6.60
C ILE A 282 -3.69 6.83 5.67
N ILE A 283 -4.39 7.95 5.75
CA ILE A 283 -5.51 8.26 4.85
C ILE A 283 -5.24 9.61 4.21
N TRP A 284 -5.19 9.61 2.88
CA TRP A 284 -4.83 10.75 2.07
C TRP A 284 -5.62 10.78 0.75
N ASN A 285 -5.88 11.96 0.16
CA ASN A 285 -6.63 12.08 -1.09
C ASN A 285 -6.20 13.25 -2.00
N ASP A 286 -4.96 13.73 -1.87
CA ASP A 286 -4.44 14.84 -2.67
C ASP A 286 -5.41 16.04 -2.75
N LYS A 287 -5.82 16.56 -1.58
CA LYS A 287 -6.76 17.69 -1.41
C LYS A 287 -8.22 17.38 -1.78
N GLY A 288 -8.56 16.14 -2.10
CA GLY A 288 -9.91 15.71 -2.48
C GLY A 288 -10.29 16.03 -3.92
N PHE A 289 -11.46 15.57 -4.35
CA PHE A 289 -12.07 15.80 -5.67
C PHE A 289 -11.29 15.30 -6.89
N ASN A 290 -10.25 14.48 -6.70
CA ASN A 290 -9.37 13.98 -7.76
C ASN A 290 -9.77 12.60 -8.30
N GLY A 291 -10.91 12.06 -7.88
CA GLY A 291 -11.40 10.75 -8.34
C GLY A 291 -10.73 9.55 -7.69
N TYR A 292 -9.98 9.75 -6.60
CA TYR A 292 -9.34 8.69 -5.84
C TYR A 292 -9.02 9.12 -4.40
N PHE A 293 -8.73 8.14 -3.55
CA PHE A 293 -8.15 8.33 -2.23
C PHE A 293 -7.23 7.15 -1.88
N CYS A 294 -6.36 7.36 -0.90
CA CYS A 294 -5.30 6.42 -0.52
C CYS A 294 -5.46 5.99 0.93
N PRO A 295 -6.05 4.81 1.21
CA PRO A 295 -5.92 4.14 2.48
C PRO A 295 -4.62 3.32 2.45
N GLU A 296 -3.62 3.75 3.20
CA GLU A 296 -2.27 3.19 3.16
C GLU A 296 -2.00 2.40 4.44
N PRO A 297 -2.05 1.08 4.42
CA PRO A 297 -1.66 0.29 5.57
C PRO A 297 -0.14 0.32 5.73
N MET A 298 0.31 0.51 6.97
CA MET A 298 1.72 0.52 7.34
C MET A 298 2.00 -0.50 8.46
N THR A 299 3.13 -1.20 8.36
CA THR A 299 3.55 -2.15 9.41
C THR A 299 4.13 -1.45 10.63
N ALA A 300 4.64 -0.23 10.48
CA ALA A 300 5.21 0.58 11.55
C ALA A 300 4.79 2.06 11.41
N MET A 301 4.87 2.82 12.48
CA MET A 301 4.68 4.28 12.46
C MET A 301 5.65 4.96 11.50
N ILE A 302 5.25 6.15 11.00
CA ILE A 302 6.18 7.06 10.34
C ILE A 302 7.38 7.28 11.25
N ASP A 303 8.60 7.25 10.71
CA ASP A 303 9.85 7.51 11.43
C ASP A 303 10.11 6.58 12.64
N ALA A 304 9.45 5.43 12.70
CA ALA A 304 9.42 4.53 13.84
C ALA A 304 10.80 4.21 14.47
N PRO A 305 11.86 3.94 13.69
CA PRO A 305 13.19 3.64 14.27
C PRO A 305 13.85 4.81 14.97
N ASN A 306 13.35 6.03 14.79
CA ASN A 306 13.92 7.25 15.39
C ASN A 306 13.11 7.75 16.60
N LEU A 307 11.93 7.19 16.85
CA LEU A 307 11.03 7.59 17.93
C LEU A 307 11.49 7.01 19.28
N GLY A 308 11.23 7.75 20.37
CA GLY A 308 11.48 7.29 21.73
C GLY A 308 10.42 6.33 22.29
N LEU A 309 9.46 5.90 21.46
CA LEU A 309 8.36 5.01 21.86
C LEU A 309 8.76 3.52 21.79
N PRO A 310 8.16 2.66 22.63
CA PRO A 310 8.39 1.22 22.58
C PRO A 310 8.00 0.59 21.24
N ALA A 311 8.66 -0.51 20.87
CA ALA A 311 8.44 -1.21 19.60
C ALA A 311 7.00 -1.76 19.43
N ASP A 312 6.35 -2.17 20.50
CA ASP A 312 4.96 -2.61 20.50
C ASP A 312 3.97 -1.45 20.20
N VAL A 313 4.35 -0.22 20.52
CA VAL A 313 3.58 0.98 20.18
C VAL A 313 3.85 1.43 18.76
N THR A 314 5.12 1.43 18.32
CA THR A 314 5.52 1.91 16.97
C THR A 314 5.36 0.85 15.89
N GLY A 315 5.22 -0.42 16.23
CA GLY A 315 5.22 -1.54 15.30
C GLY A 315 6.60 -1.83 14.68
N TYR A 316 7.64 -1.07 15.02
CA TYR A 316 8.97 -1.24 14.46
C TYR A 316 9.60 -2.56 14.90
N GLN A 317 10.22 -3.24 13.95
CA GLN A 317 10.97 -4.46 14.18
C GLN A 317 12.15 -4.57 13.22
N GLU A 318 13.09 -5.45 13.53
CA GLU A 318 14.26 -5.74 12.71
C GLU A 318 14.37 -7.24 12.47
N LEU A 319 14.67 -7.62 11.24
CA LEU A 319 14.99 -8.99 10.90
C LEU A 319 16.46 -9.29 11.23
N LYS A 320 16.69 -10.33 11.98
CA LYS A 320 18.03 -10.91 12.13
C LYS A 320 18.56 -11.40 10.78
N PRO A 321 19.89 -11.64 10.66
CA PRO A 321 20.46 -12.29 9.48
C PRO A 321 19.63 -13.54 9.09
N HIS A 322 19.33 -13.67 7.79
CA HIS A 322 18.52 -14.74 7.21
C HIS A 322 17.06 -14.83 7.69
N GLY A 323 16.60 -13.84 8.47
CA GLY A 323 15.18 -13.73 8.88
C GLY A 323 14.29 -13.39 7.70
N VAL A 324 13.00 -13.77 7.83
CA VAL A 324 11.94 -13.48 6.85
C VAL A 324 10.80 -12.77 7.57
N PHE A 325 10.27 -11.73 6.95
CA PHE A 325 9.03 -11.07 7.32
C PHE A 325 8.01 -11.25 6.19
N GLU A 326 6.77 -11.54 6.53
CA GLU A 326 5.67 -11.66 5.57
C GLU A 326 4.48 -10.83 6.02
N ALA A 327 3.76 -10.25 5.04
CA ALA A 327 2.50 -9.56 5.25
C ALA A 327 1.58 -9.81 4.05
N ASN A 328 0.28 -9.87 4.30
CA ASN A 328 -0.72 -10.19 3.28
C ASN A 328 -1.78 -9.10 3.20
N GLN A 329 -2.37 -8.97 2.01
CA GLN A 329 -3.52 -8.11 1.79
C GLN A 329 -4.40 -8.69 0.68
N ARG A 330 -5.69 -8.38 0.70
CA ARG A 330 -6.66 -8.89 -0.27
C ARG A 330 -7.65 -7.81 -0.67
N PHE A 331 -7.96 -7.75 -1.97
CA PHE A 331 -8.99 -6.88 -2.55
C PHE A 331 -10.08 -7.72 -3.18
N PHE A 332 -11.33 -7.44 -2.82
CA PHE A 332 -12.50 -8.08 -3.42
C PHE A 332 -13.69 -7.13 -3.42
N THR A 333 -14.73 -7.49 -4.16
CA THR A 333 -15.97 -6.71 -4.29
C THR A 333 -17.17 -7.51 -3.79
N VAL A 334 -18.16 -6.84 -3.23
CA VAL A 334 -19.44 -7.41 -2.80
C VAL A 334 -20.60 -6.50 -3.22
#